data_0a2131a625eefc9d577c1077fc54ddb6
#
_entry.id   0a2131a625eefc9d577c1077fc54ddb6
#
_cell.length_a   1.000
_cell.length_b   1.000
_cell.length_c   1.000
_cell.angle_alpha   90.00
_cell.angle_beta   90.00
_cell.angle_gamma   90.00
#
_symmetry.space_group_name_H-M   'P 1'
#
loop_
_entity.id
_entity.type
_entity.pdbx_description
1 polymer ?
#
loop_
_entity_poly.entity_id
_entity_poly.type
_entity_poly.pdbx_seq_one_letter_code
_entity_poly.pdbx_strand_id
1 'polypeptide(L)'
;KGRVTIPTNLDVVPETIELMNRWGADAIRDCDGTEFPKELIMTGAKIYATYYTTRKDNEWAKANPDEVQQCYVMTAFYTAVESELLIPLMKGISKELMMVNTRDDKERWWEVVDRSTGNVVSADHWEYEEEKGCVVIHDAIPFHEYTVSFLAYIIWDPVHMYNAVTNDWKNFEHQITFDVRQPKTHKYSLERLRKYCADHPYVNVIRYTTFFHQFTLMFDELKREKYVDWYGYSASVSPYILEQFEKEAGYRFRPEYIIDQGYYNNQYRVPSREFKDFQAFQRREVAKIAKEMVDITHEYGKEAMMFLGDHWIGTEPFMEEFATIGLDAVVGSVGNGSTLRLISDIEGVKYTEGRFLPYFFPDTFCDGGDPVKEAKENWITARRAILRKPIDRIGYGGYLKLTLDFPEFLDYVENVCNEFRELYENIKGTTPYCVKTVAVLNSWGQQR
;
A
#
# COMPACT_ATOMS: atom_id res chain seq x y z
N LYS A 1 22.62 19.34 -13.37
CA LYS A 1 21.64 19.21 -12.29
C LYS A 1 20.38 18.55 -12.85
N GLY A 2 19.43 18.18 -11.99
CA GLY A 2 18.26 17.39 -12.37
C GLY A 2 18.30 15.97 -11.80
N ARG A 3 17.29 15.15 -12.17
CA ARG A 3 17.12 13.75 -11.72
C ARG A 3 16.94 13.56 -10.22
N VAL A 4 16.52 14.61 -9.53
CA VAL A 4 16.29 14.60 -8.08
C VAL A 4 14.92 15.18 -7.79
N THR A 5 14.15 14.47 -6.96
CA THR A 5 12.85 14.89 -6.46
C THR A 5 12.96 15.21 -4.98
N ILE A 6 12.58 16.42 -4.59
CA ILE A 6 12.57 16.88 -3.20
C ILE A 6 11.13 16.81 -2.63
N PRO A 7 10.93 16.28 -1.41
CA PRO A 7 9.64 16.44 -0.72
C PRO A 7 9.48 17.86 -0.21
N THR A 8 8.25 18.32 -0.08
CA THR A 8 7.94 19.64 0.49
C THR A 8 6.69 19.61 1.37
N ASN A 9 6.60 20.60 2.25
CA ASN A 9 5.45 20.90 3.10
C ASN A 9 5.19 22.42 3.06
N LEU A 10 3.99 22.85 3.38
CA LEU A 10 3.60 24.27 3.35
C LEU A 10 4.39 25.16 4.32
N ASP A 11 4.88 24.61 5.40
CA ASP A 11 5.61 25.31 6.45
C ASP A 11 7.12 25.46 6.23
N VAL A 12 7.65 24.96 5.09
CA VAL A 12 9.09 24.95 4.75
C VAL A 12 9.34 25.34 3.29
N VAL A 13 8.55 26.26 2.76
CA VAL A 13 8.65 26.69 1.36
C VAL A 13 10.00 27.35 1.02
N PRO A 14 10.52 28.30 1.83
CA PRO A 14 11.84 28.90 1.59
C PRO A 14 12.98 27.84 1.59
N GLU A 15 12.97 26.96 2.59
CA GLU A 15 13.95 25.90 2.76
C GLU A 15 13.87 24.86 1.61
N THR A 16 12.65 24.57 1.14
CA THR A 16 12.46 23.74 -0.05
C THR A 16 13.15 24.33 -1.27
N ILE A 17 13.00 25.63 -1.52
CA ILE A 17 13.62 26.33 -2.66
C ILE A 17 15.14 26.34 -2.50
N GLU A 18 15.64 26.61 -1.30
CA GLU A 18 17.08 26.58 -1.02
C GLU A 18 17.69 25.20 -1.28
N LEU A 19 17.11 24.16 -0.69
CA LEU A 19 17.58 22.78 -0.85
C LEU A 19 17.39 22.26 -2.28
N MET A 20 16.33 22.66 -2.98
CA MET A 20 16.14 22.35 -4.38
C MET A 20 17.31 22.86 -5.22
N ASN A 21 17.74 24.12 -5.02
CA ASN A 21 18.87 24.71 -5.71
C ASN A 21 20.18 24.01 -5.32
N ARG A 22 20.38 23.76 -4.05
CA ARG A 22 21.57 23.13 -3.47
C ARG A 22 21.75 21.70 -3.98
N TRP A 23 20.73 20.88 -3.88
CA TRP A 23 20.75 19.48 -4.34
C TRP A 23 20.61 19.36 -5.86
N GLY A 24 20.26 20.44 -6.53
CA GLY A 24 19.99 20.45 -7.97
C GLY A 24 18.75 19.67 -8.35
N ALA A 25 17.74 19.69 -7.50
CA ALA A 25 16.45 19.04 -7.77
C ALA A 25 15.70 19.76 -8.90
N ASP A 26 15.04 19.00 -9.73
CA ASP A 26 14.22 19.46 -10.86
C ASP A 26 12.74 19.05 -10.74
N ALA A 27 12.40 18.39 -9.64
CA ALA A 27 11.04 18.02 -9.31
C ALA A 27 10.76 18.25 -7.81
N ILE A 28 9.53 18.64 -7.51
CA ILE A 28 9.04 18.85 -6.16
C ILE A 28 7.81 17.96 -5.96
N ARG A 29 7.77 17.27 -4.85
CA ARG A 29 6.66 16.40 -4.45
C ARG A 29 6.03 16.91 -3.16
N ASP A 30 4.72 17.03 -3.13
CA ASP A 30 3.98 17.31 -1.90
C ASP A 30 4.01 16.09 -0.94
N CYS A 31 3.84 16.40 0.33
CA CYS A 31 3.52 15.39 1.34
C CYS A 31 2.01 15.45 1.63
N ASP A 32 1.39 14.29 1.81
CA ASP A 32 -0.01 14.13 2.23
C ASP A 32 -1.08 14.77 1.33
N GLY A 33 -0.79 15.05 0.06
CA GLY A 33 -1.75 15.59 -0.88
C GLY A 33 -2.14 17.04 -0.59
N THR A 34 -1.19 17.86 -0.11
CA THR A 34 -1.38 19.28 0.12
C THR A 34 -1.26 20.09 -1.19
N GLU A 35 -1.93 21.23 -1.26
CA GLU A 35 -1.80 22.13 -2.39
C GLU A 35 -0.43 22.82 -2.41
N PHE A 36 0.06 23.12 -3.62
CA PHE A 36 1.32 23.81 -3.81
C PHE A 36 1.14 25.33 -3.76
N PRO A 37 1.93 26.06 -2.94
CA PRO A 37 1.94 27.51 -2.97
C PRO A 37 2.57 28.03 -4.26
N LYS A 38 2.19 29.27 -4.64
CA LYS A 38 2.63 29.90 -5.89
C LYS A 38 4.15 29.97 -6.01
N GLU A 39 4.83 30.19 -4.92
CA GLU A 39 6.30 30.28 -4.84
C GLU A 39 6.97 29.01 -5.36
N LEU A 40 6.45 27.84 -5.02
CA LEU A 40 6.95 26.56 -5.51
C LEU A 40 6.59 26.32 -6.97
N ILE A 41 5.38 26.69 -7.38
CA ILE A 41 4.94 26.57 -8.78
C ILE A 41 5.82 27.45 -9.70
N MET A 42 6.22 28.64 -9.25
CA MET A 42 7.05 29.58 -10.00
C MET A 42 8.51 29.16 -10.12
N THR A 43 8.97 28.14 -9.40
CA THR A 43 10.35 27.62 -9.55
C THR A 43 10.61 27.01 -10.92
N GLY A 44 9.57 26.63 -11.64
CA GLY A 44 9.67 25.90 -12.90
C GLY A 44 10.04 24.41 -12.74
N ALA A 45 10.12 23.92 -11.50
CA ALA A 45 10.30 22.50 -11.23
C ALA A 45 9.07 21.70 -11.64
N LYS A 46 9.27 20.45 -11.99
CA LYS A 46 8.18 19.49 -12.25
C LYS A 46 7.41 19.22 -10.97
N ILE A 47 6.11 19.44 -10.97
CA ILE A 47 5.25 19.28 -9.80
C ILE A 47 4.63 17.90 -9.78
N TYR A 48 4.94 17.12 -8.74
CA TYR A 48 4.37 15.82 -8.47
C TYR A 48 3.34 15.92 -7.34
N ALA A 49 2.07 15.71 -7.66
CA ALA A 49 1.02 15.73 -6.67
C ALA A 49 0.71 14.32 -6.18
N THR A 50 0.76 14.13 -4.88
CA THR A 50 0.35 12.87 -4.24
C THR A 50 -1.17 12.75 -4.28
N TYR A 51 -1.66 11.71 -4.94
CA TYR A 51 -3.09 11.46 -5.09
C TYR A 51 -3.52 10.17 -4.38
N TYR A 52 -4.55 10.28 -3.55
CA TYR A 52 -5.11 9.17 -2.80
C TYR A 52 -6.43 8.72 -3.46
N THR A 53 -6.44 7.52 -4.01
CA THR A 53 -7.61 6.97 -4.71
C THR A 53 -8.70 6.48 -3.76
N THR A 54 -8.32 6.01 -2.58
CA THR A 54 -9.19 5.29 -1.65
C THR A 54 -9.49 6.02 -0.34
N ARG A 55 -9.00 7.22 -0.17
CA ARG A 55 -9.21 8.04 1.03
C ARG A 55 -9.17 9.54 0.74
N LYS A 56 -9.15 10.39 1.77
CA LYS A 56 -9.23 11.86 1.70
C LYS A 56 -10.59 12.38 1.24
N ASP A 57 -11.64 11.59 1.51
CA ASP A 57 -13.03 12.01 1.35
C ASP A 57 -13.94 11.24 2.33
N ASN A 58 -13.92 11.66 3.58
CA ASN A 58 -14.74 11.04 4.62
C ASN A 58 -16.24 11.26 4.40
N GLU A 59 -16.64 12.36 3.76
CA GLU A 59 -18.05 12.63 3.46
C GLU A 59 -18.61 11.59 2.51
N TRP A 60 -17.86 11.24 1.47
CA TRP A 60 -18.24 10.14 0.57
C TRP A 60 -18.33 8.82 1.31
N ALA A 61 -17.33 8.47 2.12
CA ALA A 61 -17.30 7.22 2.86
C ALA A 61 -18.47 7.10 3.86
N LYS A 62 -18.78 8.18 4.57
CA LYS A 62 -19.91 8.23 5.50
C LYS A 62 -21.27 8.15 4.79
N ALA A 63 -21.38 8.73 3.60
CA ALA A 63 -22.59 8.67 2.77
C ALA A 63 -22.80 7.31 2.09
N ASN A 64 -21.73 6.53 1.92
CA ASN A 64 -21.72 5.21 1.26
C ASN A 64 -21.06 4.13 2.14
N PRO A 65 -21.58 3.87 3.34
CA PRO A 65 -20.94 2.99 4.31
C PRO A 65 -20.90 1.52 3.88
N ASP A 66 -21.72 1.13 2.90
CA ASP A 66 -21.73 -0.16 2.23
C ASP A 66 -20.56 -0.35 1.25
N GLU A 67 -19.93 0.73 0.81
CA GLU A 67 -18.79 0.73 -0.11
C GLU A 67 -17.45 1.09 0.56
N VAL A 68 -17.42 1.16 1.90
CA VAL A 68 -16.18 1.21 2.67
C VAL A 68 -15.38 -0.08 2.46
N GLN A 69 -14.06 0.01 2.42
CA GLN A 69 -13.22 -1.17 2.25
C GLN A 69 -13.42 -2.19 3.36
N GLN A 70 -13.33 -3.45 2.98
CA GLN A 70 -13.52 -4.59 3.87
C GLN A 70 -12.38 -5.59 3.71
N CYS A 71 -12.17 -6.39 4.74
CA CYS A 71 -11.33 -7.58 4.71
C CYS A 71 -11.96 -8.71 5.51
N TYR A 72 -11.46 -9.93 5.29
CA TYR A 72 -11.75 -11.04 6.20
C TYR A 72 -10.87 -10.97 7.44
N VAL A 73 -11.50 -11.25 8.56
CA VAL A 73 -10.84 -11.35 9.87
C VAL A 73 -11.21 -12.70 10.47
N MET A 74 -10.24 -13.35 11.09
CA MET A 74 -10.47 -14.59 11.85
C MET A 74 -10.29 -14.31 13.34
N THR A 75 -11.19 -14.89 14.15
CA THR A 75 -11.05 -14.90 15.61
C THR A 75 -9.83 -15.70 16.06
N ALA A 76 -9.44 -15.57 17.32
CA ALA A 76 -8.55 -16.55 17.93
C ALA A 76 -9.22 -17.95 17.95
N PHE A 77 -8.46 -18.98 18.27
CA PHE A 77 -8.95 -20.33 18.48
C PHE A 77 -9.67 -20.41 19.83
N TYR A 78 -10.87 -20.98 19.83
CA TYR A 78 -11.68 -21.18 21.04
C TYR A 78 -11.98 -22.64 21.22
N THR A 79 -11.56 -23.20 22.36
CA THR A 79 -11.83 -24.59 22.71
C THR A 79 -13.22 -24.71 23.34
N ALA A 80 -14.07 -25.57 22.78
CA ALA A 80 -15.36 -25.90 23.37
C ALA A 80 -15.18 -26.75 24.63
N VAL A 81 -15.86 -26.41 25.70
CA VAL A 81 -15.92 -27.22 26.94
C VAL A 81 -17.29 -27.87 27.10
N GLU A 82 -18.29 -27.31 26.44
CA GLU A 82 -19.69 -27.76 26.42
C GLU A 82 -20.18 -27.76 24.97
N SER A 83 -21.42 -28.18 24.76
CA SER A 83 -22.07 -28.21 23.44
C SER A 83 -22.46 -26.81 22.92
N GLU A 84 -22.44 -25.80 23.78
CA GLU A 84 -22.63 -24.41 23.39
C GLU A 84 -21.31 -23.64 23.54
N LEU A 85 -20.87 -22.96 22.48
CA LEU A 85 -19.63 -22.18 22.49
C LEU A 85 -19.88 -20.75 22.00
N LEU A 86 -19.53 -19.76 22.83
CA LEU A 86 -19.59 -18.35 22.48
C LEU A 86 -18.19 -17.86 22.01
N ILE A 87 -18.14 -17.28 20.82
CA ILE A 87 -16.91 -16.73 20.23
C ILE A 87 -17.06 -15.23 20.00
N PRO A 88 -16.41 -14.37 20.81
CA PRO A 88 -16.44 -12.92 20.61
C PRO A 88 -15.61 -12.55 19.38
N LEU A 89 -16.22 -11.84 18.41
CA LEU A 89 -15.60 -11.55 17.12
C LEU A 89 -14.44 -10.55 17.23
N MET A 90 -14.62 -9.48 17.99
CA MET A 90 -13.66 -8.35 18.02
C MET A 90 -12.68 -8.41 19.21
N LYS A 91 -12.60 -9.55 19.91
CA LYS A 91 -11.63 -9.68 21.00
C LYS A 91 -10.20 -9.69 20.44
N GLY A 92 -9.36 -8.81 20.95
CA GLY A 92 -7.98 -8.64 20.49
C GLY A 92 -7.84 -7.91 19.15
N ILE A 93 -8.89 -7.18 18.72
CA ILE A 93 -8.88 -6.37 17.49
C ILE A 93 -9.31 -4.95 17.83
N SER A 94 -8.61 -3.96 17.29
CA SER A 94 -8.94 -2.55 17.49
C SER A 94 -10.29 -2.19 16.87
N LYS A 95 -11.23 -1.79 17.72
CA LYS A 95 -12.55 -1.29 17.29
C LYS A 95 -12.49 0.13 16.68
N GLU A 96 -11.39 0.83 16.82
CA GLU A 96 -11.16 2.09 16.13
C GLU A 96 -10.79 1.87 14.65
N LEU A 97 -10.14 0.73 14.36
CA LEU A 97 -9.71 0.38 13.02
C LEU A 97 -10.78 -0.36 12.22
N MET A 98 -11.51 -1.26 12.87
CA MET A 98 -12.41 -2.18 12.20
C MET A 98 -13.77 -2.27 12.87
N MET A 99 -14.79 -2.52 12.04
CA MET A 99 -16.18 -2.75 12.45
C MET A 99 -16.73 -3.98 11.74
N VAL A 100 -17.36 -4.88 12.48
CA VAL A 100 -18.00 -6.07 11.91
C VAL A 100 -19.03 -5.68 10.85
N ASN A 101 -18.97 -6.31 9.69
CA ASN A 101 -20.02 -6.15 8.69
C ASN A 101 -21.25 -7.00 9.05
N THR A 102 -22.26 -6.34 9.61
CA THR A 102 -23.54 -6.95 9.96
C THR A 102 -24.64 -6.67 8.93
N ARG A 103 -24.33 -5.93 7.86
CA ARG A 103 -25.31 -5.53 6.83
C ARG A 103 -25.56 -6.62 5.81
N ASP A 104 -24.50 -7.35 5.43
CA ASP A 104 -24.57 -8.41 4.45
C ASP A 104 -24.95 -9.75 5.09
N ASP A 105 -25.36 -10.70 4.27
CA ASP A 105 -25.74 -12.04 4.68
C ASP A 105 -24.57 -12.81 5.32
N LYS A 106 -24.66 -13.05 6.61
CA LYS A 106 -23.62 -13.70 7.41
C LYS A 106 -23.45 -15.17 7.04
N GLU A 107 -24.55 -15.90 6.83
CA GLU A 107 -24.51 -17.31 6.43
C GLU A 107 -23.85 -17.50 5.06
N ARG A 108 -23.97 -16.48 4.22
CA ARG A 108 -23.37 -16.45 2.89
C ARG A 108 -21.88 -16.17 2.91
N TRP A 109 -21.45 -15.21 3.75
CA TRP A 109 -20.12 -14.63 3.67
C TRP A 109 -19.19 -14.94 4.86
N TRP A 110 -19.73 -15.42 5.97
CA TRP A 110 -18.90 -15.85 7.10
C TRP A 110 -18.70 -17.35 7.08
N GLU A 111 -17.69 -17.82 7.80
CA GLU A 111 -17.41 -19.25 7.91
C GLU A 111 -16.98 -19.60 9.33
N VAL A 112 -17.67 -20.56 9.92
CA VAL A 112 -17.28 -21.15 11.20
C VAL A 112 -16.61 -22.48 10.90
N VAL A 113 -15.41 -22.68 11.44
CA VAL A 113 -14.60 -23.88 11.18
C VAL A 113 -14.25 -24.57 12.48
N ASP A 114 -14.52 -25.87 12.55
CA ASP A 114 -13.95 -26.78 13.54
C ASP A 114 -12.52 -27.08 13.12
N ARG A 115 -11.56 -26.46 13.79
CA ARG A 115 -10.12 -26.57 13.48
C ARG A 115 -9.52 -27.91 13.86
N SER A 116 -10.16 -28.66 14.76
CA SER A 116 -9.74 -30.01 15.13
C SER A 116 -10.01 -31.03 14.03
N THR A 117 -11.03 -30.80 13.20
CA THR A 117 -11.38 -31.68 12.07
C THR A 117 -11.12 -31.05 10.70
N GLY A 118 -11.05 -29.72 10.62
CA GLY A 118 -11.01 -28.97 9.38
C GLY A 118 -12.37 -28.79 8.70
N ASN A 119 -13.45 -29.22 9.33
CA ASN A 119 -14.80 -29.14 8.76
C ASN A 119 -15.42 -27.77 9.00
N VAL A 120 -16.16 -27.31 8.00
CA VAL A 120 -17.05 -26.13 8.13
C VAL A 120 -18.26 -26.53 8.94
N VAL A 121 -18.59 -25.71 9.94
CA VAL A 121 -19.81 -25.84 10.71
C VAL A 121 -20.96 -25.28 9.88
N SER A 122 -22.01 -26.08 9.68
CA SER A 122 -23.18 -25.66 8.89
C SER A 122 -23.88 -24.46 9.54
N ALA A 123 -24.45 -23.57 8.70
CA ALA A 123 -25.08 -22.33 9.15
C ALA A 123 -26.25 -22.53 10.14
N ASP A 124 -26.90 -23.67 10.10
CA ASP A 124 -27.98 -24.05 11.04
C ASP A 124 -27.47 -24.43 12.45
N HIS A 125 -26.18 -24.56 12.64
CA HIS A 125 -25.53 -24.87 13.93
C HIS A 125 -24.84 -23.66 14.58
N TRP A 126 -24.96 -22.46 14.04
CA TRP A 126 -24.44 -21.25 14.67
C TRP A 126 -25.31 -20.03 14.35
N GLU A 127 -25.25 -19.05 15.23
CA GLU A 127 -25.90 -17.75 15.02
C GLU A 127 -25.04 -16.60 15.51
N TYR A 128 -25.28 -15.41 14.97
CA TYR A 128 -24.61 -14.18 15.44
C TYR A 128 -25.53 -13.42 16.39
N GLU A 129 -25.13 -13.30 17.64
CA GLU A 129 -25.78 -12.47 18.64
C GLU A 129 -25.22 -11.04 18.61
N GLU A 130 -25.93 -10.13 17.96
CA GLU A 130 -25.49 -8.75 17.74
C GLU A 130 -25.24 -7.99 19.04
N GLU A 131 -26.12 -8.12 20.04
CA GLU A 131 -25.99 -7.44 21.33
C GLU A 131 -24.71 -7.83 22.09
N LYS A 132 -24.28 -9.08 21.95
CA LYS A 132 -23.05 -9.59 22.57
C LYS A 132 -21.82 -9.44 21.66
N GLY A 133 -22.02 -9.22 20.36
CA GLY A 133 -20.94 -9.24 19.37
C GLY A 133 -20.23 -10.58 19.25
N CYS A 134 -20.97 -11.66 19.43
CA CYS A 134 -20.47 -13.04 19.47
C CYS A 134 -21.17 -13.91 18.43
N VAL A 135 -20.44 -14.91 17.93
CA VAL A 135 -21.06 -16.08 17.30
C VAL A 135 -21.28 -17.15 18.38
N VAL A 136 -22.47 -17.71 18.42
CA VAL A 136 -22.82 -18.85 19.27
C VAL A 136 -22.88 -20.08 18.40
N ILE A 137 -22.08 -21.09 18.72
CA ILE A 137 -22.09 -22.39 18.06
C ILE A 137 -22.91 -23.33 18.93
N HIS A 138 -23.93 -23.93 18.35
CA HIS A 138 -24.72 -24.98 18.95
C HIS A 138 -24.16 -26.36 18.56
N ASP A 139 -24.28 -27.35 19.40
CA ASP A 139 -23.76 -28.70 19.18
C ASP A 139 -22.21 -28.74 18.96
N ALA A 140 -21.47 -27.80 19.55
CA ALA A 140 -20.00 -27.83 19.55
C ALA A 140 -19.51 -29.12 20.22
N ILE A 141 -18.47 -29.73 19.64
CA ILE A 141 -17.88 -30.96 20.20
C ILE A 141 -16.91 -30.56 21.29
N PRO A 142 -17.08 -31.03 22.53
CA PRO A 142 -16.14 -30.71 23.61
C PRO A 142 -14.69 -31.06 23.26
N PHE A 143 -13.79 -30.16 23.66
CA PHE A 143 -12.34 -30.19 23.40
C PHE A 143 -11.92 -29.97 21.94
N HIS A 144 -12.87 -29.72 21.02
CA HIS A 144 -12.52 -29.23 19.70
C HIS A 144 -12.28 -27.71 19.74
N GLU A 145 -11.46 -27.23 18.83
CA GLU A 145 -11.15 -25.82 18.63
C GLU A 145 -11.91 -25.25 17.45
N TYR A 146 -12.46 -24.07 17.64
CA TYR A 146 -13.28 -23.40 16.62
C TYR A 146 -12.77 -21.99 16.34
N THR A 147 -12.95 -21.54 15.11
CA THR A 147 -12.72 -20.16 14.70
C THR A 147 -13.88 -19.66 13.87
N VAL A 148 -14.05 -18.33 13.87
CA VAL A 148 -15.00 -17.64 12.99
C VAL A 148 -14.22 -16.73 12.07
N SER A 149 -14.43 -16.86 10.78
CA SER A 149 -13.96 -15.93 9.76
C SER A 149 -15.13 -15.05 9.32
N PHE A 150 -14.99 -13.75 9.43
CA PHE A 150 -16.06 -12.79 9.18
C PHE A 150 -15.57 -11.56 8.41
N LEU A 151 -16.48 -10.85 7.75
CA LEU A 151 -16.21 -9.60 7.09
C LEU A 151 -16.18 -8.43 8.08
N ALA A 152 -15.19 -7.57 7.95
CA ALA A 152 -15.08 -6.34 8.71
C ALA A 152 -14.81 -5.14 7.79
N TYR A 153 -15.50 -4.03 8.03
CA TYR A 153 -15.19 -2.74 7.43
C TYR A 153 -13.93 -2.16 8.04
N ILE A 154 -13.07 -1.57 7.21
CA ILE A 154 -11.88 -0.84 7.64
C ILE A 154 -12.29 0.64 7.80
N ILE A 155 -12.58 1.05 9.03
CA ILE A 155 -13.13 2.38 9.35
C ILE A 155 -12.06 3.44 9.68
N TRP A 156 -10.82 3.04 9.75
CA TRP A 156 -9.65 3.92 9.78
C TRP A 156 -8.60 3.38 8.82
N ASP A 157 -8.17 4.20 7.85
CA ASP A 157 -7.13 3.80 6.91
C ASP A 157 -5.88 3.31 7.67
N PRO A 158 -5.41 2.08 7.44
CA PRO A 158 -4.31 1.52 8.23
C PRO A 158 -3.00 2.29 8.10
N VAL A 159 -2.71 2.84 6.91
CA VAL A 159 -1.52 3.67 6.68
C VAL A 159 -1.64 4.99 7.44
N HIS A 160 -2.82 5.60 7.40
CA HIS A 160 -3.08 6.83 8.14
C HIS A 160 -3.02 6.58 9.65
N MET A 161 -3.58 5.49 10.13
CA MET A 161 -3.47 5.08 11.54
C MET A 161 -2.02 4.87 11.94
N TYR A 162 -1.24 4.13 11.16
CA TYR A 162 0.18 3.89 11.44
C TYR A 162 0.96 5.21 11.53
N ASN A 163 0.80 6.08 10.54
CA ASN A 163 1.47 7.39 10.55
C ASN A 163 1.03 8.24 11.73
N ALA A 164 -0.25 8.23 12.08
CA ALA A 164 -0.79 8.98 13.22
C ALA A 164 -0.18 8.52 14.55
N VAL A 165 -0.09 7.20 14.74
CA VAL A 165 0.48 6.61 15.96
C VAL A 165 1.98 6.86 16.02
N THR A 166 2.70 6.65 14.91
CA THR A 166 4.15 6.81 14.84
C THR A 166 4.61 8.26 15.03
N ASN A 167 3.85 9.23 14.50
CA ASN A 167 4.18 10.65 14.60
C ASN A 167 3.50 11.34 15.81
N ASP A 168 2.83 10.60 16.69
CA ASP A 168 2.07 11.15 17.82
C ASP A 168 1.09 12.27 17.41
N TRP A 169 0.43 12.10 16.26
CA TRP A 169 -0.57 13.07 15.80
C TRP A 169 -1.76 13.08 16.74
N LYS A 170 -2.20 14.30 17.10
CA LYS A 170 -3.32 14.52 18.00
C LYS A 170 -4.41 15.33 17.30
N ASN A 171 -5.67 15.11 17.68
CA ASN A 171 -6.82 15.94 17.27
C ASN A 171 -7.01 16.07 15.75
N PHE A 172 -7.02 14.95 15.01
CA PHE A 172 -7.37 14.93 13.61
C PHE A 172 -8.43 13.85 13.32
N GLU A 173 -9.14 14.03 12.23
CA GLU A 173 -10.17 13.09 11.81
C GLU A 173 -9.55 11.82 11.20
N HIS A 174 -10.03 10.66 11.64
CA HIS A 174 -9.64 9.37 11.05
C HIS A 174 -10.06 9.32 9.58
N GLN A 175 -9.13 9.01 8.70
CA GLN A 175 -9.43 8.82 7.28
C GLN A 175 -10.09 7.46 7.09
N ILE A 176 -11.29 7.46 6.52
CA ILE A 176 -12.03 6.24 6.20
C ILE A 176 -11.68 5.84 4.77
N THR A 177 -11.43 4.55 4.56
CA THR A 177 -11.16 4.03 3.22
C THR A 177 -12.43 3.63 2.51
N PHE A 178 -12.47 3.82 1.20
CA PHE A 178 -13.55 3.35 0.34
C PHE A 178 -13.01 2.46 -0.78
N ASP A 179 -13.83 1.52 -1.23
CA ASP A 179 -13.41 0.53 -2.23
C ASP A 179 -13.80 0.99 -3.64
N VAL A 180 -12.81 1.42 -4.41
CA VAL A 180 -13.00 1.90 -5.80
C VAL A 180 -13.45 0.82 -6.78
N ARG A 181 -13.50 -0.46 -6.36
CA ARG A 181 -14.07 -1.55 -7.16
C ARG A 181 -15.58 -1.63 -7.05
N GLN A 182 -16.17 -1.00 -6.05
CA GLN A 182 -17.61 -0.94 -5.85
C GLN A 182 -18.26 0.03 -6.85
N PRO A 183 -19.45 -0.26 -7.40
CA PRO A 183 -20.00 0.45 -8.53
C PRO A 183 -20.18 1.96 -8.34
N LYS A 184 -20.72 2.41 -7.19
CA LYS A 184 -20.91 3.85 -6.90
C LYS A 184 -19.56 4.55 -6.74
N THR A 185 -18.68 3.94 -5.93
CA THR A 185 -17.35 4.50 -5.63
C THR A 185 -16.43 4.48 -6.84
N HIS A 186 -16.52 3.48 -7.72
CA HIS A 186 -15.80 3.46 -8.99
C HIS A 186 -16.12 4.70 -9.82
N LYS A 187 -17.41 4.93 -10.10
CA LYS A 187 -17.86 6.10 -10.86
C LYS A 187 -17.41 7.41 -10.20
N TYR A 188 -17.67 7.54 -8.92
CA TYR A 188 -17.26 8.70 -8.12
C TYR A 188 -15.75 8.95 -8.18
N SER A 189 -14.93 7.93 -8.05
CA SER A 189 -13.48 8.07 -8.07
C SER A 189 -12.94 8.59 -9.40
N LEU A 190 -13.54 8.17 -10.53
CA LEU A 190 -13.18 8.67 -11.85
C LEU A 190 -13.60 10.14 -12.02
N GLU A 191 -14.80 10.51 -11.56
CA GLU A 191 -15.28 11.91 -11.59
C GLU A 191 -14.42 12.82 -10.70
N ARG A 192 -14.08 12.34 -9.50
CA ARG A 192 -13.20 13.04 -8.55
C ARG A 192 -11.82 13.29 -9.14
N LEU A 193 -11.23 12.30 -9.82
CA LEU A 193 -9.95 12.45 -10.50
C LEU A 193 -10.01 13.47 -11.64
N ARG A 194 -11.06 13.45 -12.48
CA ARG A 194 -11.26 14.44 -13.53
C ARG A 194 -11.32 15.85 -12.95
N LYS A 195 -12.10 16.04 -11.91
CA LYS A 195 -12.19 17.31 -11.20
C LYS A 195 -10.83 17.75 -10.66
N TYR A 196 -10.10 16.86 -9.99
CA TYR A 196 -8.78 17.16 -9.47
C TYR A 196 -7.81 17.61 -10.57
N CYS A 197 -7.74 16.89 -11.67
CA CYS A 197 -6.87 17.22 -12.79
C CYS A 197 -7.23 18.59 -13.41
N ALA A 198 -8.52 18.91 -13.51
CA ALA A 198 -8.99 20.19 -14.03
C ALA A 198 -8.66 21.38 -13.09
N ASP A 199 -8.85 21.17 -11.78
CA ASP A 199 -8.63 22.21 -10.77
C ASP A 199 -7.13 22.49 -10.52
N HIS A 200 -6.23 21.56 -10.89
CA HIS A 200 -4.78 21.67 -10.66
C HIS A 200 -3.96 21.66 -11.96
N PRO A 201 -4.13 22.67 -12.84
CA PRO A 201 -3.45 22.70 -14.14
C PRO A 201 -1.91 22.77 -14.03
N TYR A 202 -1.38 23.25 -12.90
CA TYR A 202 0.04 23.35 -12.63
C TYR A 202 0.72 22.02 -12.27
N VAL A 203 -0.05 20.99 -11.91
CA VAL A 203 0.47 19.65 -11.61
C VAL A 203 0.88 18.97 -12.90
N ASN A 204 2.12 18.49 -12.96
CA ASN A 204 2.68 17.78 -14.11
C ASN A 204 2.48 16.27 -14.01
N VAL A 205 2.58 15.73 -12.80
CA VAL A 205 2.52 14.29 -12.52
C VAL A 205 1.52 14.01 -11.42
N ILE A 206 0.54 13.17 -11.72
CA ILE A 206 -0.31 12.56 -10.70
C ILE A 206 0.42 11.34 -10.16
N ARG A 207 0.87 11.44 -8.92
CA ARG A 207 1.56 10.37 -8.23
C ARG A 207 0.58 9.61 -7.36
N TYR A 208 0.09 8.51 -7.88
CA TYR A 208 -0.79 7.60 -7.14
C TYR A 208 -0.03 6.96 -5.99
N THR A 209 -0.50 7.15 -4.77
CA THR A 209 0.09 6.48 -3.61
C THR A 209 -0.21 5.00 -3.64
N THR A 210 -1.43 4.68 -4.06
CA THR A 210 -1.90 3.33 -4.35
C THR A 210 -3.18 3.44 -5.16
N PHE A 211 -3.49 2.46 -6.00
CA PHE A 211 -4.80 2.38 -6.64
C PHE A 211 -5.84 1.79 -5.69
N PHE A 212 -5.38 1.05 -4.69
CA PHE A 212 -6.17 0.44 -3.61
C PHE A 212 -5.41 0.56 -2.29
N HIS A 213 -5.74 -0.27 -1.31
CA HIS A 213 -4.88 -0.44 -0.14
C HIS A 213 -3.52 -0.98 -0.55
N GLN A 214 -2.49 -0.38 -0.02
CA GLN A 214 -1.13 -0.86 -0.17
C GLN A 214 -0.86 -2.07 0.71
N PHE A 215 -1.45 -2.10 1.90
CA PHE A 215 -1.36 -3.19 2.87
C PHE A 215 -2.49 -3.10 3.88
N THR A 216 -2.79 -4.20 4.52
CA THR A 216 -3.71 -4.27 5.64
C THR A 216 -2.92 -4.40 6.93
N LEU A 217 -3.11 -3.49 7.85
CA LEU A 217 -2.55 -3.54 9.19
C LEU A 217 -3.66 -3.94 10.17
N MET A 218 -3.34 -4.93 11.00
CA MET A 218 -4.21 -5.33 12.11
C MET A 218 -3.59 -4.87 13.40
N PHE A 219 -4.32 -4.08 14.16
CA PHE A 219 -3.93 -3.60 15.47
C PHE A 219 -4.81 -4.23 16.54
N ASP A 220 -4.21 -4.51 17.70
CA ASP A 220 -4.96 -4.94 18.87
C ASP A 220 -5.59 -3.74 19.61
N GLU A 221 -6.30 -4.04 20.69
CA GLU A 221 -6.99 -3.03 21.53
C GLU A 221 -6.02 -2.03 22.17
N LEU A 222 -4.74 -2.36 22.25
CA LEU A 222 -3.67 -1.50 22.77
C LEU A 222 -2.93 -0.76 21.66
N LYS A 223 -3.44 -0.80 20.42
CA LYS A 223 -2.81 -0.21 19.21
C LYS A 223 -1.42 -0.78 18.93
N ARG A 224 -1.17 -2.05 19.30
CA ARG A 224 0.02 -2.76 18.90
C ARG A 224 -0.26 -3.51 17.60
N GLU A 225 0.73 -3.50 16.71
CA GLU A 225 0.66 -4.24 15.47
C GLU A 225 0.55 -5.75 15.76
N LYS A 226 -0.49 -6.36 15.23
CA LYS A 226 -0.78 -7.78 15.38
C LYS A 226 -0.44 -8.56 14.12
N TYR A 227 -0.66 -7.94 12.99
CA TYR A 227 -0.56 -8.58 11.69
C TYR A 227 -0.43 -7.53 10.60
N VAL A 228 0.43 -7.79 9.62
CA VAL A 228 0.59 -6.97 8.41
C VAL A 228 0.40 -7.85 7.19
N ASP A 229 -0.55 -7.49 6.36
CA ASP A 229 -0.68 -8.02 5.01
C ASP A 229 -0.25 -6.97 3.99
N TRP A 230 0.86 -7.21 3.34
CA TRP A 230 1.42 -6.33 2.32
C TRP A 230 0.79 -6.52 0.94
N TYR A 231 -0.13 -7.47 0.81
CA TYR A 231 -0.81 -7.77 -0.46
C TYR A 231 -2.04 -6.91 -0.70
N GLY A 232 -2.21 -5.89 0.07
CA GLY A 232 -3.17 -4.83 -0.09
C GLY A 232 -4.52 -5.26 -0.70
N TYR A 233 -4.64 -5.11 -1.99
CA TYR A 233 -5.88 -5.42 -2.68
C TYR A 233 -6.22 -6.92 -2.72
N SER A 234 -5.27 -7.84 -2.59
CA SER A 234 -5.56 -9.28 -2.58
C SER A 234 -6.23 -9.75 -1.29
N ALA A 235 -6.04 -9.02 -0.18
CA ALA A 235 -6.74 -9.27 1.07
C ALA A 235 -8.04 -8.46 1.20
N SER A 236 -8.21 -7.39 0.40
CA SER A 236 -9.42 -6.57 0.41
C SER A 236 -10.55 -7.28 -0.34
N VAL A 237 -11.70 -7.41 0.29
CA VAL A 237 -12.87 -8.11 -0.23
C VAL A 237 -14.13 -7.28 -0.02
N SER A 238 -15.19 -7.63 -0.72
CA SER A 238 -16.58 -7.22 -0.44
C SER A 238 -17.51 -8.23 -1.04
N PRO A 239 -18.75 -8.35 -0.60
CA PRO A 239 -19.75 -9.21 -1.23
C PRO A 239 -19.84 -9.01 -2.74
N TYR A 240 -19.82 -7.76 -3.19
CA TYR A 240 -19.84 -7.43 -4.61
C TYR A 240 -18.64 -8.04 -5.37
N ILE A 241 -17.41 -7.82 -4.90
CA ILE A 241 -16.22 -8.32 -5.60
C ILE A 241 -16.11 -9.83 -5.55
N LEU A 242 -16.55 -10.45 -4.45
CA LEU A 242 -16.61 -11.89 -4.30
C LEU A 242 -17.61 -12.52 -5.26
N GLU A 243 -18.78 -11.89 -5.47
CA GLU A 243 -19.75 -12.34 -6.47
C GLU A 243 -19.22 -12.21 -7.90
N GLN A 244 -18.45 -11.18 -8.22
CA GLN A 244 -17.79 -11.06 -9.53
C GLN A 244 -16.77 -12.18 -9.71
N PHE A 245 -15.95 -12.46 -8.70
CA PHE A 245 -15.03 -13.58 -8.72
C PHE A 245 -15.74 -14.92 -8.95
N GLU A 246 -16.81 -15.21 -8.22
CA GLU A 246 -17.57 -16.46 -8.36
C GLU A 246 -18.15 -16.64 -9.75
N LYS A 247 -18.63 -15.55 -10.38
CA LYS A 247 -19.12 -15.56 -11.76
C LYS A 247 -18.03 -15.92 -12.76
N GLU A 248 -16.81 -15.39 -12.55
CA GLU A 248 -15.68 -15.66 -13.44
C GLU A 248 -15.06 -17.04 -13.17
N ALA A 249 -14.84 -17.38 -11.90
CA ALA A 249 -14.19 -18.63 -11.52
C ALA A 249 -15.09 -19.87 -11.67
N GLY A 250 -16.40 -19.69 -11.62
CA GLY A 250 -17.36 -20.79 -11.73
C GLY A 250 -17.52 -21.62 -10.46
N TYR A 251 -17.02 -21.14 -9.32
CA TYR A 251 -17.17 -21.77 -8.01
C TYR A 251 -17.30 -20.72 -6.89
N ARG A 252 -17.85 -21.16 -5.75
CA ARG A 252 -18.11 -20.30 -4.59
C ARG A 252 -16.80 -19.94 -3.88
N PHE A 253 -16.65 -18.67 -3.51
CA PHE A 253 -15.56 -18.22 -2.67
C PHE A 253 -15.76 -18.68 -1.23
N ARG A 254 -14.67 -19.04 -0.56
CA ARG A 254 -14.63 -19.33 0.86
C ARG A 254 -13.67 -18.41 1.60
N PRO A 255 -14.05 -17.88 2.77
CA PRO A 255 -13.14 -17.10 3.62
C PRO A 255 -11.78 -17.77 3.85
N GLU A 256 -11.78 -19.10 3.96
CA GLU A 256 -10.57 -19.89 4.19
C GLU A 256 -9.50 -19.73 3.09
N TYR A 257 -9.88 -19.36 1.86
CA TYR A 257 -8.91 -19.11 0.78
C TYR A 257 -7.98 -17.93 1.09
N ILE A 258 -8.47 -16.92 1.85
CA ILE A 258 -7.64 -15.81 2.35
C ILE A 258 -7.09 -16.12 3.73
N ILE A 259 -7.92 -16.63 4.61
CA ILE A 259 -7.59 -16.86 6.03
C ILE A 259 -6.49 -17.92 6.20
N ASP A 260 -6.50 -18.98 5.38
CA ASP A 260 -5.47 -20.02 5.40
C ASP A 260 -5.12 -20.49 6.83
N GLN A 261 -6.12 -20.94 7.59
CA GLN A 261 -5.96 -21.43 8.97
C GLN A 261 -5.41 -20.36 9.95
N GLY A 262 -5.52 -19.09 9.61
CA GLY A 262 -4.94 -17.99 10.38
C GLY A 262 -3.52 -17.59 9.97
N TYR A 263 -2.95 -18.21 8.93
CA TYR A 263 -1.66 -17.82 8.36
C TYR A 263 -1.77 -16.71 7.33
N TYR A 264 -2.97 -16.40 6.84
CA TYR A 264 -3.25 -15.34 5.85
C TYR A 264 -2.34 -15.42 4.63
N ASN A 265 -2.07 -16.64 4.16
CA ASN A 265 -1.18 -16.89 3.01
C ASN A 265 0.18 -16.18 3.13
N ASN A 266 0.79 -16.19 4.31
CA ASN A 266 2.10 -15.55 4.51
C ASN A 266 3.18 -16.20 3.61
N GLN A 267 4.33 -15.53 3.51
CA GLN A 267 5.42 -15.91 2.60
C GLN A 267 5.99 -17.33 2.78
N TYR A 268 5.70 -17.99 3.90
CA TYR A 268 6.16 -19.35 4.19
C TYR A 268 5.12 -20.42 3.84
N ARG A 269 3.96 -19.99 3.34
CA ARG A 269 2.88 -20.89 2.95
C ARG A 269 2.86 -21.09 1.45
N VAL A 270 2.54 -22.30 1.02
CA VAL A 270 2.23 -22.58 -0.38
C VAL A 270 0.78 -22.15 -0.63
N PRO A 271 0.53 -21.15 -1.46
CA PRO A 271 -0.82 -20.67 -1.69
C PRO A 271 -1.68 -21.75 -2.37
N SER A 272 -2.94 -21.86 -1.97
CA SER A 272 -3.91 -22.74 -2.61
C SER A 272 -4.18 -22.31 -4.06
N ARG A 273 -4.76 -23.21 -4.86
CA ARG A 273 -5.20 -22.89 -6.22
C ARG A 273 -6.23 -21.76 -6.18
N GLU A 274 -7.20 -21.86 -5.29
CA GLU A 274 -8.30 -20.91 -5.17
C GLU A 274 -7.79 -19.51 -4.80
N PHE A 275 -6.80 -19.42 -3.91
CA PHE A 275 -6.17 -18.14 -3.59
C PHE A 275 -5.41 -17.55 -4.80
N LYS A 276 -4.70 -18.37 -5.56
CA LYS A 276 -4.03 -17.93 -6.80
C LYS A 276 -5.03 -17.44 -7.85
N ASP A 277 -6.14 -18.15 -8.02
CA ASP A 277 -7.23 -17.76 -8.92
C ASP A 277 -7.81 -16.40 -8.48
N PHE A 278 -8.05 -16.22 -7.17
CA PHE A 278 -8.53 -14.96 -6.63
C PHE A 278 -7.51 -13.81 -6.79
N GLN A 279 -6.23 -14.05 -6.56
CA GLN A 279 -5.19 -13.05 -6.81
C GLN A 279 -5.13 -12.65 -8.28
N ALA A 280 -5.22 -13.60 -9.19
CA ALA A 280 -5.23 -13.31 -10.63
C ALA A 280 -6.45 -12.48 -11.05
N PHE A 281 -7.64 -12.82 -10.52
CA PHE A 281 -8.84 -12.01 -10.70
C PHE A 281 -8.65 -10.59 -10.16
N GLN A 282 -8.17 -10.44 -8.93
CA GLN A 282 -7.91 -9.13 -8.31
C GLN A 282 -6.95 -8.28 -9.14
N ARG A 283 -5.85 -8.87 -9.64
CA ARG A 283 -4.90 -8.13 -10.50
C ARG A 283 -5.56 -7.58 -11.75
N ARG A 284 -6.40 -8.36 -12.41
CA ARG A 284 -7.12 -7.90 -13.62
C ARG A 284 -8.07 -6.76 -13.31
N GLU A 285 -8.85 -6.86 -12.23
CA GLU A 285 -9.76 -5.80 -11.81
C GLU A 285 -9.03 -4.52 -11.42
N VAL A 286 -7.93 -4.64 -10.67
CA VAL A 286 -7.08 -3.50 -10.31
C VAL A 286 -6.49 -2.85 -11.55
N ALA A 287 -5.91 -3.62 -12.45
CA ALA A 287 -5.28 -3.10 -13.67
C ALA A 287 -6.29 -2.38 -14.58
N LYS A 288 -7.51 -2.90 -14.67
CA LYS A 288 -8.60 -2.27 -15.43
C LYS A 288 -8.94 -0.87 -14.89
N ILE A 289 -9.18 -0.76 -13.58
CA ILE A 289 -9.54 0.51 -12.96
C ILE A 289 -8.33 1.47 -12.95
N ALA A 290 -7.13 0.96 -12.70
CA ALA A 290 -5.91 1.75 -12.78
C ALA A 290 -5.71 2.33 -14.18
N LYS A 291 -5.98 1.54 -15.23
CA LYS A 291 -5.91 2.02 -16.60
C LYS A 291 -6.91 3.15 -16.86
N GLU A 292 -8.15 3.04 -16.40
CA GLU A 292 -9.15 4.11 -16.55
C GLU A 292 -8.67 5.41 -15.88
N MET A 293 -8.05 5.33 -14.70
CA MET A 293 -7.48 6.49 -14.00
C MET A 293 -6.27 7.07 -14.73
N VAL A 294 -5.40 6.24 -15.27
CA VAL A 294 -4.24 6.69 -16.08
C VAL A 294 -4.70 7.35 -17.36
N ASP A 295 -5.68 6.79 -18.05
CA ASP A 295 -6.24 7.37 -19.27
C ASP A 295 -6.82 8.78 -18.97
N ILE A 296 -7.55 8.96 -17.87
CA ILE A 296 -8.03 10.28 -17.44
C ILE A 296 -6.85 11.23 -17.17
N THR A 297 -5.81 10.77 -16.49
CA THR A 297 -4.62 11.60 -16.24
C THR A 297 -4.01 12.10 -17.55
N HIS A 298 -3.90 11.24 -18.54
CA HIS A 298 -3.40 11.57 -19.88
C HIS A 298 -4.33 12.51 -20.65
N GLU A 299 -5.66 12.39 -20.51
CA GLU A 299 -6.62 13.33 -21.11
C GLU A 299 -6.35 14.80 -20.70
N TYR A 300 -5.82 15.00 -19.48
CA TYR A 300 -5.44 16.31 -18.97
C TYR A 300 -3.96 16.68 -19.24
N GLY A 301 -3.28 15.93 -20.08
CA GLY A 301 -1.87 16.17 -20.45
C GLY A 301 -0.87 15.97 -19.30
N LYS A 302 -1.24 15.21 -18.27
CA LYS A 302 -0.40 14.93 -17.11
C LYS A 302 0.21 13.52 -17.21
N GLU A 303 1.36 13.32 -16.57
CA GLU A 303 1.93 11.99 -16.40
C GLU A 303 1.30 11.25 -15.21
N ALA A 304 1.20 9.94 -15.32
CA ALA A 304 0.77 9.05 -14.26
C ALA A 304 1.96 8.30 -13.69
N MET A 305 2.19 8.44 -12.39
CA MET A 305 3.24 7.73 -11.66
C MET A 305 2.62 6.90 -10.53
N MET A 306 3.06 5.67 -10.38
CA MET A 306 2.68 4.80 -9.25
C MET A 306 3.78 4.77 -8.20
N PHE A 307 3.43 4.99 -6.93
CA PHE A 307 4.30 4.67 -5.81
C PHE A 307 4.17 3.19 -5.47
N LEU A 308 5.26 2.47 -5.59
CA LEU A 308 5.39 1.07 -5.20
C LEU A 308 6.00 1.02 -3.80
N GLY A 309 5.27 0.51 -2.84
CA GLY A 309 5.84 0.13 -1.56
C GLY A 309 6.80 -1.04 -1.70
N ASP A 310 7.54 -1.36 -0.65
CA ASP A 310 8.62 -2.35 -0.68
C ASP A 310 8.16 -3.73 -1.19
N HIS A 311 6.95 -4.14 -0.87
CA HIS A 311 6.39 -5.43 -1.29
C HIS A 311 5.82 -5.43 -2.70
N TRP A 312 5.29 -4.30 -3.16
CA TRP A 312 4.79 -4.16 -4.51
C TRP A 312 5.90 -4.22 -5.56
N ILE A 313 7.08 -3.76 -5.23
CA ILE A 313 8.26 -3.90 -6.11
C ILE A 313 8.55 -5.36 -6.41
N GLY A 314 8.25 -6.26 -5.47
CA GLY A 314 8.53 -7.69 -5.62
C GLY A 314 7.55 -8.46 -6.48
N THR A 315 6.34 -7.94 -6.76
CA THR A 315 5.25 -8.71 -7.37
C THR A 315 4.62 -8.03 -8.58
N GLU A 316 3.87 -6.95 -8.36
CA GLU A 316 2.97 -6.39 -9.37
C GLU A 316 3.63 -5.91 -10.66
N PRO A 317 4.80 -5.21 -10.63
CA PRO A 317 5.39 -4.68 -11.85
C PRO A 317 5.88 -5.74 -12.84
N PHE A 318 5.96 -7.00 -12.41
CA PHE A 318 6.44 -8.12 -13.22
C PHE A 318 5.33 -9.04 -13.71
N MET A 319 4.07 -8.68 -13.44
CA MET A 319 2.89 -9.41 -13.93
C MET A 319 2.39 -8.79 -15.24
N GLU A 320 1.78 -9.62 -16.08
CA GLU A 320 1.32 -9.21 -17.42
C GLU A 320 0.34 -8.02 -17.37
N GLU A 321 -0.51 -7.98 -16.37
CA GLU A 321 -1.51 -6.94 -16.21
C GLU A 321 -0.89 -5.56 -15.99
N PHE A 322 0.27 -5.46 -15.38
CA PHE A 322 0.92 -4.18 -15.07
C PHE A 322 1.21 -3.35 -16.33
N ALA A 323 1.72 -3.98 -17.37
CA ALA A 323 2.02 -3.30 -18.64
C ALA A 323 0.77 -2.71 -19.32
N THR A 324 -0.43 -3.26 -19.04
CA THR A 324 -1.69 -2.78 -19.62
C THR A 324 -2.18 -1.46 -19.01
N ILE A 325 -1.68 -1.07 -17.82
CA ILE A 325 -2.10 0.14 -17.11
C ILE A 325 -1.68 1.40 -17.86
N GLY A 326 -0.49 1.40 -18.49
CA GLY A 326 0.01 2.54 -19.24
C GLY A 326 0.63 3.65 -18.39
N LEU A 327 1.18 3.31 -17.22
CA LEU A 327 1.90 4.25 -16.36
C LEU A 327 3.11 4.87 -17.09
N ASP A 328 3.35 6.15 -16.85
CA ASP A 328 4.55 6.84 -17.35
C ASP A 328 5.77 6.55 -16.49
N ALA A 329 5.56 6.39 -15.19
CA ALA A 329 6.65 6.19 -14.25
C ALA A 329 6.23 5.37 -13.03
N VAL A 330 7.25 4.83 -12.37
CA VAL A 330 7.12 4.24 -11.03
C VAL A 330 8.15 4.84 -10.10
N VAL A 331 7.80 4.94 -8.82
CA VAL A 331 8.73 5.26 -7.75
C VAL A 331 8.64 4.19 -6.68
N GLY A 332 9.77 3.67 -6.24
CA GLY A 332 9.83 2.63 -5.22
C GLY A 332 10.81 2.97 -4.10
N SER A 333 10.62 2.36 -2.96
CA SER A 333 11.51 2.50 -1.81
C SER A 333 12.82 1.74 -2.03
N VAL A 334 13.93 2.41 -1.83
CA VAL A 334 15.27 1.81 -1.96
C VAL A 334 15.83 1.52 -0.57
N GLY A 335 15.48 0.37 -0.02
CA GLY A 335 16.04 -0.10 1.25
C GLY A 335 17.49 -0.60 1.11
N ASN A 336 17.83 -1.13 -0.05
CA ASN A 336 19.16 -1.68 -0.36
C ASN A 336 19.35 -1.86 -1.87
N GLY A 337 20.48 -2.48 -2.26
CA GLY A 337 20.78 -2.75 -3.68
C GLY A 337 19.80 -3.73 -4.34
N SER A 338 19.15 -4.61 -3.60
CA SER A 338 18.17 -5.55 -4.19
C SER A 338 16.89 -4.82 -4.61
N THR A 339 16.35 -3.95 -3.75
CA THR A 339 15.18 -3.15 -4.06
C THR A 339 15.45 -2.16 -5.21
N LEU A 340 16.65 -1.57 -5.28
CA LEU A 340 17.03 -0.74 -6.42
C LEU A 340 17.04 -1.53 -7.73
N ARG A 341 17.59 -2.76 -7.72
CA ARG A 341 17.58 -3.62 -8.91
C ARG A 341 16.17 -3.96 -9.37
N LEU A 342 15.27 -4.25 -8.43
CA LEU A 342 13.87 -4.50 -8.73
C LEU A 342 13.26 -3.30 -9.46
N ILE A 343 13.43 -2.08 -8.93
CA ILE A 343 12.90 -0.86 -9.54
C ILE A 343 13.51 -0.66 -10.93
N SER A 344 14.82 -0.82 -11.09
CA SER A 344 15.50 -0.61 -12.37
C SER A 344 15.16 -1.65 -13.44
N ASP A 345 14.65 -2.82 -13.03
CA ASP A 345 14.23 -3.89 -13.94
C ASP A 345 12.75 -3.79 -14.37
N ILE A 346 11.98 -2.86 -13.81
CA ILE A 346 10.59 -2.64 -14.22
C ILE A 346 10.55 -2.14 -15.67
N GLU A 347 9.77 -2.83 -16.47
CA GLU A 347 9.54 -2.52 -17.88
C GLU A 347 8.18 -1.83 -18.09
N GLY A 348 7.95 -1.29 -19.28
CA GLY A 348 6.66 -0.69 -19.65
C GLY A 348 6.42 0.72 -19.09
N VAL A 349 7.42 1.35 -18.48
CA VAL A 349 7.37 2.74 -18.00
C VAL A 349 8.45 3.59 -18.68
N LYS A 350 8.25 4.90 -18.77
CA LYS A 350 9.20 5.83 -19.42
C LYS A 350 10.42 6.10 -18.53
N TYR A 351 10.22 6.12 -17.20
CA TYR A 351 11.31 6.32 -16.24
C TYR A 351 10.98 5.73 -14.86
N THR A 352 12.03 5.48 -14.09
CA THR A 352 11.96 4.93 -12.75
C THR A 352 12.59 5.89 -11.75
N GLU A 353 12.02 5.96 -10.54
CA GLU A 353 12.54 6.77 -9.44
C GLU A 353 12.76 5.91 -8.20
N GLY A 354 13.87 6.09 -7.52
CA GLY A 354 14.14 5.49 -6.23
C GLY A 354 13.96 6.47 -5.08
N ARG A 355 13.20 6.09 -4.07
CA ARG A 355 13.09 6.82 -2.83
C ARG A 355 14.06 6.23 -1.81
N PHE A 356 15.09 7.00 -1.48
CA PHE A 356 16.20 6.57 -0.63
C PHE A 356 15.91 6.76 0.86
N LEU A 357 16.58 5.96 1.69
CA LEU A 357 16.56 6.08 3.15
C LEU A 357 17.63 7.12 3.62
N PRO A 358 17.43 7.69 4.82
CA PRO A 358 16.27 7.52 5.69
C PRO A 358 15.03 8.24 5.16
N TYR A 359 13.86 7.72 5.51
CA TYR A 359 12.64 8.52 5.38
C TYR A 359 12.64 9.62 6.43
N PHE A 360 12.15 10.79 6.08
CA PHE A 360 12.12 11.95 6.96
C PHE A 360 10.98 11.82 7.99
N PHE A 361 11.18 10.90 8.94
CA PHE A 361 10.24 10.63 10.02
C PHE A 361 10.93 10.75 11.39
N PRO A 362 10.12 10.94 12.48
CA PRO A 362 10.64 11.15 13.82
C PRO A 362 11.42 9.97 14.43
N ASP A 363 11.30 8.78 13.88
CA ASP A 363 12.05 7.59 14.32
C ASP A 363 13.55 7.70 14.01
N THR A 364 13.92 8.41 12.95
CA THR A 364 15.32 8.67 12.59
C THR A 364 15.73 10.11 12.89
N PHE A 365 14.85 11.08 12.63
CA PHE A 365 15.11 12.52 12.83
C PHE A 365 14.61 12.97 14.22
N CYS A 366 15.31 12.54 15.26
CA CYS A 366 15.03 12.83 16.67
C CYS A 366 16.34 12.98 17.46
N ASP A 367 16.23 13.42 18.70
CA ASP A 367 17.36 13.48 19.61
C ASP A 367 18.02 12.10 19.79
N GLY A 368 19.30 12.00 19.49
CA GLY A 368 20.05 10.74 19.51
C GLY A 368 19.92 9.88 18.24
N GLY A 369 19.14 10.29 17.26
CA GLY A 369 19.09 9.68 15.94
C GLY A 369 20.34 10.00 15.11
N ASP A 370 20.69 9.11 14.17
CA ASP A 370 21.86 9.28 13.28
C ASP A 370 21.46 9.11 11.81
N PRO A 371 20.77 10.11 11.22
CA PRO A 371 20.33 10.04 9.83
C PRO A 371 21.49 9.98 8.84
N VAL A 372 22.65 10.50 9.19
CA VAL A 372 23.86 10.45 8.34
C VAL A 372 24.36 9.02 8.21
N LYS A 373 24.41 8.28 9.31
CA LYS A 373 24.81 6.87 9.30
C LYS A 373 23.87 6.03 8.45
N GLU A 374 22.56 6.19 8.66
CA GLU A 374 21.56 5.47 7.90
C GLU A 374 21.62 5.78 6.39
N ALA A 375 21.77 7.05 6.03
CA ALA A 375 21.97 7.45 4.63
C ALA A 375 23.24 6.85 4.02
N LYS A 376 24.34 6.79 4.76
CA LYS A 376 25.60 6.17 4.30
C LYS A 376 25.45 4.68 4.06
N GLU A 377 24.83 3.96 5.00
CA GLU A 377 24.59 2.52 4.88
C GLU A 377 23.70 2.21 3.69
N ASN A 378 22.62 2.98 3.53
CA ASN A 378 21.73 2.85 2.39
C ASN A 378 22.44 3.13 1.06
N TRP A 379 23.14 4.25 0.93
CA TRP A 379 23.81 4.64 -0.31
C TRP A 379 24.92 3.65 -0.71
N ILE A 380 25.73 3.18 0.22
CA ILE A 380 26.80 2.20 -0.05
C ILE A 380 26.24 0.92 -0.68
N THR A 381 25.12 0.44 -0.21
CA THR A 381 24.50 -0.76 -0.76
C THR A 381 23.78 -0.50 -2.09
N ALA A 382 23.07 0.62 -2.19
CA ALA A 382 22.27 0.98 -3.35
C ALA A 382 23.13 1.34 -4.57
N ARG A 383 24.19 2.14 -4.43
CA ARG A 383 25.01 2.60 -5.55
C ARG A 383 25.66 1.47 -6.34
N ARG A 384 25.96 0.33 -5.70
CA ARG A 384 26.49 -0.85 -6.39
C ARG A 384 25.50 -1.43 -7.40
N ALA A 385 24.21 -1.33 -7.11
CA ALA A 385 23.18 -1.80 -8.01
C ALA A 385 23.02 -0.85 -9.23
N ILE A 386 23.30 0.45 -9.05
CA ILE A 386 23.29 1.44 -10.13
C ILE A 386 24.26 1.05 -11.24
N LEU A 387 25.43 0.50 -10.87
CA LEU A 387 26.46 0.07 -11.85
C LEU A 387 25.99 -1.05 -12.77
N ARG A 388 24.97 -1.82 -12.34
CA ARG A 388 24.34 -2.83 -13.20
C ARG A 388 23.32 -2.21 -14.17
N LYS A 389 22.42 -1.40 -13.65
CA LYS A 389 21.38 -0.69 -14.40
C LYS A 389 20.90 0.47 -13.54
N PRO A 390 21.03 1.72 -14.01
CA PRO A 390 20.59 2.86 -13.23
C PRO A 390 19.07 2.91 -13.16
N ILE A 391 18.54 3.46 -12.06
CA ILE A 391 17.25 4.11 -12.04
C ILE A 391 17.40 5.51 -12.65
N ASP A 392 16.32 6.11 -13.14
CA ASP A 392 16.39 7.39 -13.85
C ASP A 392 16.47 8.60 -12.93
N ARG A 393 15.91 8.49 -11.73
CA ARG A 393 15.80 9.58 -10.76
C ARG A 393 15.95 9.05 -9.35
N ILE A 394 16.38 9.92 -8.45
CA ILE A 394 16.36 9.66 -7.00
C ILE A 394 15.48 10.71 -6.30
N GLY A 395 15.02 10.37 -5.11
CA GLY A 395 14.30 11.27 -4.24
C GLY A 395 14.30 10.76 -2.80
N TYR A 396 13.71 11.57 -1.93
CA TYR A 396 13.55 11.25 -0.52
C TYR A 396 12.07 11.36 -0.15
N GLY A 397 11.67 10.72 0.94
CA GLY A 397 10.29 10.71 1.42
C GLY A 397 10.16 11.23 2.83
N GLY A 398 8.92 11.56 3.24
CA GLY A 398 8.62 12.09 4.57
C GLY A 398 8.62 13.61 4.63
N TYR A 399 8.83 14.15 5.83
CA TYR A 399 8.63 15.57 6.16
C TYR A 399 9.95 16.34 6.14
N LEU A 400 10.17 17.18 5.15
CA LEU A 400 11.41 17.95 4.98
C LEU A 400 11.79 18.77 6.23
N LYS A 401 10.80 19.28 6.94
CA LYS A 401 11.02 20.06 8.16
C LYS A 401 11.90 19.35 9.19
N LEU A 402 11.73 18.04 9.35
CA LEU A 402 12.48 17.24 10.32
C LEU A 402 13.97 17.18 10.01
N THR A 403 14.37 17.40 8.77
CA THR A 403 15.78 17.34 8.35
C THR A 403 16.56 18.61 8.63
N LEU A 404 15.88 19.73 8.87
CA LEU A 404 16.49 21.06 8.99
C LEU A 404 17.41 21.19 10.23
N ASP A 405 17.15 20.41 11.26
CA ASP A 405 17.98 20.33 12.46
C ASP A 405 19.22 19.43 12.29
N PHE A 406 19.41 18.83 11.12
CA PHE A 406 20.50 17.90 10.80
C PHE A 406 21.34 18.38 9.60
N PRO A 407 22.12 19.46 9.74
CA PRO A 407 22.87 20.05 8.61
C PRO A 407 23.86 19.09 7.95
N GLU A 408 24.51 18.21 8.72
CA GLU A 408 25.43 17.20 8.17
C GLU A 408 24.71 16.19 7.28
N PHE A 409 23.46 15.89 7.59
CA PHE A 409 22.63 15.05 6.73
C PHE A 409 22.30 15.75 5.41
N LEU A 410 21.94 17.04 5.46
CA LEU A 410 21.67 17.83 4.26
C LEU A 410 22.90 17.93 3.35
N ASP A 411 24.09 18.09 3.92
CA ASP A 411 25.38 18.06 3.21
C ASP A 411 25.63 16.70 2.57
N TYR A 412 25.34 15.63 3.29
CA TYR A 412 25.50 14.27 2.76
C TYR A 412 24.57 13.98 1.59
N VAL A 413 23.31 14.39 1.68
CA VAL A 413 22.32 14.24 0.58
C VAL A 413 22.79 15.00 -0.67
N GLU A 414 23.36 16.20 -0.53
CA GLU A 414 23.94 16.93 -1.65
C GLU A 414 25.04 16.11 -2.36
N ASN A 415 25.92 15.49 -1.59
CA ASN A 415 26.96 14.62 -2.13
C ASN A 415 26.37 13.40 -2.86
N VAL A 416 25.34 12.74 -2.27
CA VAL A 416 24.63 11.61 -2.91
C VAL A 416 24.01 12.05 -4.24
N CYS A 417 23.34 13.20 -4.27
CA CYS A 417 22.74 13.73 -5.50
C CYS A 417 23.78 13.98 -6.61
N ASN A 418 24.95 14.51 -6.25
CA ASN A 418 26.03 14.75 -7.21
C ASN A 418 26.64 13.43 -7.70
N GLU A 419 26.97 12.52 -6.79
CA GLU A 419 27.50 11.20 -7.12
C GLU A 419 26.53 10.38 -7.99
N PHE A 420 25.23 10.43 -7.68
CA PHE A 420 24.21 9.76 -8.48
C PHE A 420 24.20 10.26 -9.93
N ARG A 421 24.19 11.57 -10.13
CA ARG A 421 24.21 12.16 -11.48
C ARG A 421 25.46 11.78 -12.26
N GLU A 422 26.63 11.81 -11.61
CA GLU A 422 27.86 11.40 -12.22
C GLU A 422 27.86 9.94 -12.64
N LEU A 423 27.44 9.04 -11.75
CA LEU A 423 27.27 7.61 -12.04
C LEU A 423 26.29 7.39 -13.20
N TYR A 424 25.11 8.04 -13.13
CA TYR A 424 24.10 7.92 -14.17
C TYR A 424 24.64 8.33 -15.55
N GLU A 425 25.26 9.49 -15.64
CA GLU A 425 25.80 10.00 -16.92
C GLU A 425 26.91 9.10 -17.49
N ASN A 426 27.69 8.48 -16.62
CA ASN A 426 28.77 7.60 -17.05
C ASN A 426 28.29 6.22 -17.51
N ILE A 427 27.15 5.75 -17.03
CA ILE A 427 26.70 4.37 -17.31
C ILE A 427 25.40 4.28 -18.13
N LYS A 428 24.66 5.39 -18.29
CA LYS A 428 23.46 5.39 -19.13
C LYS A 428 23.80 4.94 -20.55
N GLY A 429 22.98 4.03 -21.10
CA GLY A 429 23.18 3.49 -22.44
C GLY A 429 24.35 2.51 -22.56
N THR A 430 25.02 2.13 -21.48
CA THR A 430 26.02 1.07 -21.47
C THR A 430 25.38 -0.27 -21.09
N THR A 431 25.90 -1.36 -21.65
CA THR A 431 25.58 -2.70 -21.19
C THR A 431 26.68 -3.20 -20.30
N PRO A 432 26.44 -3.42 -19.00
CA PRO A 432 27.48 -3.88 -18.11
C PRO A 432 27.95 -5.30 -18.50
N TYR A 433 29.25 -5.51 -18.52
CA TYR A 433 29.81 -6.84 -18.67
C TYR A 433 29.77 -7.55 -17.32
N CYS A 434 29.17 -8.71 -17.29
CA CYS A 434 29.04 -9.53 -16.08
C CYS A 434 29.67 -10.90 -16.30
N VAL A 435 30.69 -11.24 -15.52
CA VAL A 435 31.20 -12.60 -15.45
C VAL A 435 30.25 -13.42 -14.58
N LYS A 436 29.51 -14.34 -15.19
CA LYS A 436 28.55 -15.19 -14.48
C LYS A 436 29.24 -16.50 -14.07
N THR A 437 29.44 -16.69 -12.78
CA THR A 437 29.97 -17.95 -12.23
C THR A 437 28.88 -18.82 -11.60
N VAL A 438 27.76 -18.18 -11.22
CA VAL A 438 26.60 -18.86 -10.61
C VAL A 438 25.33 -18.31 -11.22
N ALA A 439 24.42 -19.17 -11.60
CA ALA A 439 23.06 -18.81 -11.98
C ALA A 439 22.13 -19.01 -10.78
N VAL A 440 21.38 -17.97 -10.44
CA VAL A 440 20.32 -18.04 -9.42
C VAL A 440 18.98 -17.98 -10.16
N LEU A 441 18.17 -19.02 -9.99
CA LEU A 441 16.79 -19.00 -10.47
C LEU A 441 15.99 -18.03 -9.59
N ASN A 442 15.37 -17.05 -10.21
CA ASN A 442 14.58 -16.06 -9.55
C ASN A 442 13.18 -15.99 -10.18
N SER A 443 12.16 -16.03 -9.35
CA SER A 443 10.74 -15.99 -9.74
C SER A 443 10.08 -14.70 -9.29
N TRP A 444 10.67 -13.56 -9.63
CA TRP A 444 10.06 -12.26 -9.35
C TRP A 444 8.61 -12.19 -9.81
N GLY A 445 7.73 -11.71 -8.97
CA GLY A 445 6.30 -11.63 -9.25
C GLY A 445 5.50 -12.91 -9.04
N GLN A 446 6.14 -14.01 -8.67
CA GLN A 446 5.48 -15.29 -8.40
C GLN A 446 5.66 -15.76 -6.95
N GLN A 447 6.15 -14.92 -6.09
CA GLN A 447 6.37 -15.29 -4.69
C GLN A 447 5.10 -15.34 -3.85
N ARG A 448 3.99 -15.02 -4.48
CA ARG A 448 2.62 -15.33 -4.03
C ARG A 448 1.66 -15.43 -5.18
#